data_71f759f07dc3ac05798b2ce3b09b7f9d
#
_entry.id   71f759f07dc3ac05798b2ce3b09b7f9d
#
_cell.length_a   1.000
_cell.length_b   1.000
_cell.length_c   1.000
_cell.angle_alpha   90.00
_cell.angle_beta   90.00
_cell.angle_gamma   90.00
#
_symmetry.space_group_name_H-M   'P 1'
#
loop_
_entity.id
_entity.type
_entity.pdbx_description
1 polymer ?
#
loop_
_entity_poly.entity_id
_entity_poly.type
_entity_poly.pdbx_seq_one_letter_code
_entity_poly.pdbx_strand_id
1 'polypeptide(L)'
;MSSLKWKIDTYEDLFVVGRKLKLSAEEQTQQYRRMVFNVLAENVDDHTKNFSFVMYPNGEWHISPAYDIVFSADPDSHFYRYHELTVLGKRKNITKQDLLLFAQRQDIRNASSIIEEVEDVVMNFKSYAEKVEIDEHWIRKIERVLNE
;
A
#
# COMPACT_ATOMS: atom_id res chain seq x y z
N MET A 1 -3.10 -29.31 17.53
CA MET A 1 -2.79 -28.45 16.37
C MET A 1 -2.63 -27.03 16.86
N SER A 2 -1.39 -26.54 16.98
CA SER A 2 -1.15 -25.13 17.32
C SER A 2 -1.51 -24.28 16.10
N SER A 3 -2.56 -23.46 16.18
CA SER A 3 -2.82 -22.42 15.20
C SER A 3 -1.66 -21.43 15.29
N LEU A 4 -0.73 -21.49 14.37
CA LEU A 4 0.24 -20.42 14.16
C LEU A 4 -0.55 -19.16 13.78
N LYS A 5 -0.89 -18.34 14.77
CA LYS A 5 -1.42 -17.01 14.52
C LYS A 5 -0.25 -16.16 14.01
N TRP A 6 -0.17 -16.01 12.71
CA TRP A 6 0.71 -15.03 12.09
C TRP A 6 0.21 -13.65 12.50
N LYS A 7 1.01 -12.94 13.29
CA LYS A 7 0.77 -11.53 13.57
C LYS A 7 1.45 -10.75 12.44
N ILE A 8 0.67 -10.05 11.66
CA ILE A 8 1.14 -9.17 10.59
C ILE A 8 0.99 -7.75 11.12
N ASP A 9 2.10 -7.11 11.43
CA ASP A 9 2.15 -5.73 11.93
C ASP A 9 2.95 -4.82 10.98
N THR A 10 3.58 -5.42 9.96
CA THR A 10 4.47 -4.72 9.03
C THR A 10 4.22 -5.14 7.59
N TYR A 11 4.58 -4.31 6.64
CA TYR A 11 4.60 -4.70 5.24
C TYR A 11 5.60 -5.83 4.97
N GLU A 12 6.72 -5.86 5.69
CA GLU A 12 7.69 -6.95 5.61
C GLU A 12 7.04 -8.32 5.93
N ASP A 13 6.14 -8.36 6.91
CA ASP A 13 5.43 -9.59 7.27
C ASP A 13 4.54 -10.09 6.12
N LEU A 14 3.87 -9.18 5.40
CA LEU A 14 3.08 -9.52 4.22
C LEU A 14 3.94 -10.20 3.14
N PHE A 15 5.16 -9.71 2.91
CA PHE A 15 6.09 -10.30 1.96
C PHE A 15 6.63 -11.65 2.42
N VAL A 16 6.83 -11.83 3.73
CA VAL A 16 7.15 -13.15 4.31
C VAL A 16 6.02 -14.14 4.05
N VAL A 17 4.77 -13.73 4.27
CA VAL A 17 3.59 -14.57 3.97
C VAL A 17 3.54 -14.91 2.49
N GLY A 18 3.72 -13.92 1.62
CA GLY A 18 3.72 -14.13 0.17
C GLY A 18 4.77 -15.17 -0.28
N ARG A 19 5.99 -15.09 0.25
CA ARG A 19 7.03 -16.10 -0.03
C ARG A 19 6.64 -17.51 0.47
N LYS A 20 6.03 -17.61 1.64
CA LYS A 20 5.56 -18.89 2.19
C LYS A 20 4.42 -19.49 1.38
N LEU A 21 3.55 -18.66 0.84
CA LEU A 21 2.49 -19.06 -0.07
C LEU A 21 3.00 -19.32 -1.50
N LYS A 22 4.30 -19.10 -1.76
CA LYS A 22 4.95 -19.27 -3.06
C LYS A 22 4.35 -18.37 -4.15
N LEU A 23 3.97 -17.16 -3.78
CA LEU A 23 3.53 -16.18 -4.77
C LEU A 23 4.62 -15.92 -5.81
N SER A 24 4.22 -15.68 -7.04
CA SER A 24 5.14 -15.35 -8.14
C SER A 24 5.87 -14.02 -7.90
N ALA A 25 6.98 -13.81 -8.58
CA ALA A 25 7.69 -12.53 -8.52
C ALA A 25 6.83 -11.36 -8.99
N GLU A 26 5.93 -11.59 -9.95
CA GLU A 26 4.96 -10.61 -10.43
C GLU A 26 3.96 -10.23 -9.34
N GLU A 27 3.44 -11.20 -8.61
CA GLU A 27 2.51 -10.95 -7.49
C GLU A 27 3.19 -10.24 -6.33
N GLN A 28 4.44 -10.58 -6.00
CA GLN A 28 5.23 -9.82 -5.03
C GLN A 28 5.46 -8.38 -5.49
N THR A 29 5.69 -8.17 -6.78
CA THR A 29 5.80 -6.83 -7.36
C THR A 29 4.48 -6.06 -7.28
N GLN A 30 3.34 -6.71 -7.51
CA GLN A 30 2.03 -6.10 -7.33
C GLN A 30 1.74 -5.77 -5.85
N GLN A 31 2.16 -6.61 -4.93
CA GLN A 31 2.05 -6.32 -3.50
C GLN A 31 2.88 -5.09 -3.11
N TYR A 32 4.08 -4.94 -3.68
CA TYR A 32 4.90 -3.75 -3.54
C TYR A 32 4.23 -2.50 -4.11
N ARG A 33 3.66 -2.59 -5.32
CA ARG A 33 2.91 -1.49 -5.94
C ARG A 33 1.75 -1.00 -5.06
N ARG A 34 1.01 -1.92 -4.44
CA ARG A 34 -0.07 -1.58 -3.49
C ARG A 34 0.45 -0.86 -2.25
N MET A 35 1.56 -1.33 -1.69
CA MET A 35 2.22 -0.64 -0.57
C MET A 35 2.65 0.78 -0.96
N VAL A 36 3.32 0.94 -2.09
CA VAL A 36 3.74 2.26 -2.60
C VAL A 36 2.54 3.17 -2.79
N PHE A 37 1.43 2.64 -3.35
CA PHE A 37 0.21 3.41 -3.51
C PHE A 37 -0.36 3.84 -2.15
N ASN A 38 -0.49 2.94 -1.20
CA ASN A 38 -1.00 3.28 0.14
C ASN A 38 -0.17 4.38 0.80
N VAL A 39 1.15 4.32 0.65
CA VAL A 39 2.06 5.33 1.21
C VAL A 39 1.91 6.68 0.50
N LEU A 40 1.96 6.72 -0.82
CA LEU A 40 1.96 7.98 -1.59
C LEU A 40 0.56 8.61 -1.70
N ALA A 41 -0.49 7.81 -1.70
CA ALA A 41 -1.87 8.27 -1.75
C ALA A 41 -2.48 8.51 -0.35
N GLU A 42 -1.67 8.43 0.71
CA GLU A 42 -2.12 8.64 2.09
C GLU A 42 -3.32 7.75 2.48
N ASN A 43 -3.31 6.49 2.03
CA ASN A 43 -4.21 5.45 2.55
C ASN A 43 -3.60 4.89 3.84
N VAL A 44 -3.79 5.60 4.94
CA VAL A 44 -3.20 5.27 6.24
C VAL A 44 -3.97 4.19 7.01
N ASP A 45 -5.19 3.86 6.59
CA ASP A 45 -6.00 2.77 7.14
C ASP A 45 -5.62 1.42 6.49
N ASP A 46 -4.36 1.23 6.23
CA ASP A 46 -3.74 0.08 5.55
C ASP A 46 -3.53 -1.12 6.49
N HIS A 47 -4.55 -1.43 7.30
CA HIS A 47 -4.48 -2.53 8.26
C HIS A 47 -4.50 -3.91 7.59
N THR A 48 -4.10 -4.94 8.33
CA THR A 48 -3.90 -6.32 7.83
C THR A 48 -5.12 -6.94 7.16
N LYS A 49 -6.33 -6.53 7.52
CA LYS A 49 -7.57 -7.06 6.93
C LYS A 49 -7.82 -6.59 5.50
N ASN A 50 -7.08 -5.58 5.05
CA ASN A 50 -7.13 -5.06 3.67
C ASN A 50 -6.22 -5.83 2.71
N PHE A 51 -5.58 -6.90 3.21
CA PHE A 51 -4.74 -7.79 2.42
C PHE A 51 -5.22 -9.22 2.56
N SER A 52 -5.48 -9.88 1.44
CA SER A 52 -5.91 -11.27 1.45
C SER A 52 -5.30 -12.06 0.30
N PHE A 53 -5.34 -13.38 0.46
CA PHE A 53 -4.83 -14.33 -0.52
C PHE A 53 -5.94 -15.30 -0.87
N VAL A 54 -5.97 -15.76 -2.10
CA VAL A 54 -6.98 -16.68 -2.63
C VAL A 54 -6.28 -17.99 -3.00
N MET A 55 -6.81 -19.10 -2.53
CA MET A 55 -6.36 -20.42 -2.96
C MET A 55 -7.27 -20.91 -4.09
N TYR A 56 -6.68 -21.26 -5.22
CA TYR A 56 -7.41 -21.83 -6.34
C TYR A 56 -7.63 -23.34 -6.16
N PRO A 57 -8.54 -23.95 -6.92
CA PRO A 57 -8.84 -25.38 -6.81
C PRO A 57 -7.64 -26.32 -7.03
N ASN A 58 -6.60 -25.84 -7.74
CA ASN A 58 -5.34 -26.55 -7.94
C ASN A 58 -4.39 -26.49 -6.73
N GLY A 59 -4.79 -25.79 -5.65
CA GLY A 59 -3.99 -25.61 -4.44
C GLY A 59 -2.98 -24.47 -4.47
N GLU A 60 -2.92 -23.71 -5.56
CA GLU A 60 -2.05 -22.54 -5.68
C GLU A 60 -2.64 -21.31 -5.01
N TRP A 61 -1.79 -20.57 -4.33
CA TRP A 61 -2.15 -19.31 -3.68
C TRP A 61 -1.80 -18.12 -4.56
N HIS A 62 -2.69 -17.14 -4.57
CA HIS A 62 -2.55 -15.89 -5.31
C HIS A 62 -2.92 -14.71 -4.41
N ILE A 63 -2.42 -13.52 -4.74
CA ILE A 63 -2.94 -12.30 -4.10
C ILE A 63 -4.39 -12.08 -4.55
N SER A 64 -5.25 -11.63 -3.64
CA SER A 64 -6.61 -11.22 -4.03
C SER A 64 -6.55 -9.97 -4.90
N PRO A 65 -7.62 -9.65 -5.66
CA PRO A 65 -7.83 -8.30 -6.16
C PRO A 65 -7.66 -7.27 -5.05
N ALA A 66 -7.18 -6.08 -5.38
CA ALA A 66 -7.08 -4.99 -4.41
C ALA A 66 -8.47 -4.50 -4.01
N TYR A 67 -8.66 -4.20 -2.74
CA TYR A 67 -9.88 -3.63 -2.19
C TYR A 67 -9.52 -2.65 -1.07
N ASP A 68 -10.48 -1.82 -0.69
CA ASP A 68 -10.32 -0.80 0.34
C ASP A 68 -9.13 0.14 0.08
N ILE A 69 -8.97 0.50 -1.18
CA ILE A 69 -7.95 1.44 -1.66
C ILE A 69 -8.57 2.83 -1.69
N VAL A 70 -8.35 3.60 -0.64
CA VAL A 70 -9.00 4.90 -0.42
C VAL A 70 -8.00 5.93 0.11
N PHE A 71 -8.32 7.21 -0.06
CA PHE A 71 -7.68 8.25 0.73
C PHE A 71 -8.28 8.25 2.13
N SER A 72 -7.48 8.12 3.17
CA SER A 72 -7.97 8.04 4.56
C SER A 72 -7.25 8.96 5.54
N ALA A 73 -6.18 9.63 5.13
CA ALA A 73 -5.45 10.53 6.02
C ALA A 73 -6.32 11.71 6.49
N ASP A 74 -6.34 11.93 7.78
CA ASP A 74 -6.95 13.10 8.41
C ASP A 74 -6.01 13.63 9.50
N PRO A 75 -5.29 14.74 9.23
CA PRO A 75 -4.34 15.32 10.17
C PRO A 75 -4.98 15.75 11.51
N ASP A 76 -6.29 16.00 11.51
CA ASP A 76 -7.05 16.40 12.70
C ASP A 76 -7.57 15.20 13.50
N SER A 77 -7.52 14.00 12.90
CA SER A 77 -7.93 12.76 13.56
C SER A 77 -6.79 12.15 14.39
N HIS A 78 -7.11 11.57 15.54
CA HIS A 78 -6.16 10.74 16.28
C HIS A 78 -5.92 9.37 15.66
N PHE A 79 -6.85 8.88 14.83
CA PHE A 79 -6.82 7.53 14.26
C PHE A 79 -6.18 7.49 12.87
N TYR A 80 -6.36 8.52 12.05
CA TYR A 80 -5.95 8.56 10.65
C TYR A 80 -4.72 9.45 10.40
N ARG A 81 -3.76 9.41 11.32
CA ARG A 81 -2.49 10.17 11.22
C ARG A 81 -1.30 9.36 10.78
N TYR A 82 -1.39 8.05 10.94
CA TYR A 82 -0.27 7.13 10.79
C TYR A 82 -0.73 5.87 10.11
N HIS A 83 0.10 5.33 9.22
CA HIS A 83 -0.13 4.01 8.65
C HIS A 83 -0.34 2.96 9.74
N GLU A 84 -1.26 2.02 9.53
CA GLU A 84 -1.46 0.90 10.42
C GLU A 84 -0.31 -0.10 10.31
N LEU A 85 0.15 -0.42 9.09
CA LEU A 85 1.35 -1.20 8.88
C LEU A 85 2.60 -0.32 8.81
N THR A 86 3.72 -0.82 9.30
CA THR A 86 5.00 -0.12 9.17
C THR A 86 5.73 -0.50 7.89
N VAL A 87 6.48 0.45 7.35
CA VAL A 87 7.51 0.24 6.32
C VAL A 87 8.86 0.53 6.97
N LEU A 88 9.72 -0.44 7.09
CA LEU A 88 11.03 -0.33 7.77
C LEU A 88 10.91 0.27 9.18
N GLY A 89 9.85 -0.09 9.91
CA GLY A 89 9.54 0.42 11.24
C GLY A 89 8.92 1.82 11.30
N LYS A 90 8.67 2.46 10.17
CA LYS A 90 8.03 3.78 10.09
C LYS A 90 6.54 3.66 9.81
N ARG A 91 5.75 4.49 10.49
CA ARG A 91 4.30 4.66 10.26
C ARG A 91 3.94 6.01 9.63
N LYS A 92 4.91 6.91 9.45
CA LYS A 92 4.78 8.19 8.76
C LYS A 92 6.12 8.68 8.24
N ASN A 93 6.13 9.72 7.44
CA ASN A 93 7.34 10.28 6.83
C ASN A 93 8.14 9.18 6.10
N ILE A 94 7.43 8.27 5.45
CA ILE A 94 8.02 7.21 4.64
C ILE A 94 8.50 7.85 3.34
N THR A 95 9.80 7.86 3.15
CA THR A 95 10.42 8.54 2.01
C THR A 95 10.58 7.61 0.81
N LYS A 96 10.81 8.19 -0.37
CA LYS A 96 11.17 7.43 -1.59
C LYS A 96 12.38 6.50 -1.35
N GLN A 97 13.34 6.96 -0.55
CA GLN A 97 14.52 6.14 -0.20
C GLN A 97 14.13 4.94 0.68
N ASP A 98 13.19 5.11 1.60
CA ASP A 98 12.67 3.98 2.40
C ASP A 98 11.99 2.96 1.50
N LEU A 99 11.18 3.41 0.54
CA LEU A 99 10.52 2.53 -0.43
C LEU A 99 11.53 1.76 -1.29
N LEU A 100 12.58 2.43 -1.77
CA LEU A 100 13.66 1.79 -2.53
C LEU A 100 14.45 0.78 -1.68
N LEU A 101 14.78 1.14 -0.43
CA LEU A 101 15.45 0.22 0.49
C LEU A 101 14.58 -1.00 0.82
N PHE A 102 13.28 -0.79 1.02
CA PHE A 102 12.32 -1.89 1.20
C PHE A 102 12.34 -2.83 -0.01
N ALA A 103 12.24 -2.28 -1.22
CA ALA A 103 12.28 -3.05 -2.46
C ALA A 103 13.56 -3.88 -2.60
N GLN A 104 14.71 -3.28 -2.28
CA GLN A 104 16.00 -3.98 -2.29
C GLN A 104 15.99 -5.17 -1.33
N ARG A 105 15.47 -4.99 -0.10
CA ARG A 105 15.37 -6.05 0.91
C ARG A 105 14.39 -7.16 0.54
N GLN A 106 13.41 -6.87 -0.30
CA GLN A 106 12.38 -7.82 -0.73
C GLN A 106 12.62 -8.39 -2.15
N ASP A 107 13.77 -8.09 -2.77
CA ASP A 107 14.11 -8.51 -4.14
C ASP A 107 13.12 -8.02 -5.21
N ILE A 108 12.55 -6.83 -5.02
CA ILE A 108 11.65 -6.22 -6.00
C ILE A 108 12.46 -5.51 -7.08
N ARG A 109 12.26 -5.94 -8.31
CA ARG A 109 12.85 -5.27 -9.48
C ARG A 109 12.02 -4.07 -9.91
N ASN A 110 12.66 -3.13 -10.62
CA ASN A 110 12.01 -1.93 -11.20
C ASN A 110 11.29 -1.04 -10.17
N ALA A 111 11.73 -1.05 -8.90
CA ALA A 111 11.10 -0.29 -7.83
C ALA A 111 11.02 1.22 -8.12
N SER A 112 12.07 1.80 -8.73
CA SER A 112 12.07 3.23 -9.10
C SER A 112 10.94 3.55 -10.08
N SER A 113 10.80 2.74 -11.13
CA SER A 113 9.73 2.91 -12.12
C SER A 113 8.34 2.78 -11.50
N ILE A 114 8.16 1.82 -10.58
CA ILE A 114 6.88 1.63 -9.88
C ILE A 114 6.55 2.86 -9.02
N ILE A 115 7.54 3.40 -8.30
CA ILE A 115 7.34 4.60 -7.49
C ILE A 115 6.97 5.78 -8.38
N GLU A 116 7.68 5.98 -9.47
CA GLU A 116 7.43 7.08 -10.43
C GLU A 116 6.05 6.99 -11.07
N GLU A 117 5.62 5.79 -11.49
CA GLU A 117 4.27 5.58 -12.02
C GLU A 117 3.17 5.90 -11.00
N VAL A 118 3.35 5.47 -9.73
CA VAL A 118 2.38 5.74 -8.68
C VAL A 118 2.38 7.22 -8.30
N GLU A 119 3.56 7.83 -8.18
CA GLU A 119 3.72 9.25 -7.88
C GLU A 119 3.01 10.11 -8.94
N ASP A 120 3.20 9.79 -10.23
CA ASP A 120 2.54 10.50 -11.34
C ASP A 120 1.01 10.42 -11.22
N VAL A 121 0.46 9.25 -10.92
CA VAL A 121 -0.99 9.07 -10.73
C VAL A 121 -1.50 9.86 -9.53
N VAL A 122 -0.81 9.81 -8.40
CA VAL A 122 -1.19 10.53 -7.17
C VAL A 122 -1.14 12.03 -7.38
N MET A 123 -0.09 12.55 -8.01
CA MET A 123 0.04 13.98 -8.31
C MET A 123 -1.01 14.49 -9.30
N ASN A 124 -1.58 13.61 -10.13
CA ASN A 124 -2.69 13.91 -11.03
C ASN A 124 -4.08 13.69 -10.40
N PHE A 125 -4.17 13.50 -9.07
CA PHE A 125 -5.42 13.23 -8.35
C PHE A 125 -6.56 14.17 -8.75
N LYS A 126 -6.32 15.46 -8.82
CA LYS A 126 -7.33 16.47 -9.18
C LYS A 126 -8.02 16.14 -10.52
N SER A 127 -7.23 15.81 -11.53
CA SER A 127 -7.78 15.47 -12.87
C SER A 127 -8.69 14.24 -12.83
N TYR A 128 -8.38 13.25 -12.00
CA TYR A 128 -9.24 12.08 -11.82
C TYR A 128 -10.50 12.41 -11.03
N ALA A 129 -10.36 13.18 -9.96
CA ALA A 129 -11.46 13.59 -9.09
C ALA A 129 -12.50 14.44 -9.84
N GLU A 130 -12.05 15.38 -10.68
CA GLU A 130 -12.92 16.19 -11.53
C GLU A 130 -13.73 15.36 -12.55
N LYS A 131 -13.11 14.33 -13.15
CA LYS A 131 -13.78 13.43 -14.11
C LYS A 131 -14.92 12.63 -13.49
N VAL A 132 -14.89 12.39 -12.19
CA VAL A 132 -15.94 11.66 -11.45
C VAL A 132 -16.78 12.59 -10.57
N GLU A 133 -16.69 13.90 -10.82
CA GLU A 133 -17.52 14.95 -10.21
C GLU A 133 -17.42 15.00 -8.67
N ILE A 134 -16.22 14.76 -8.11
CA ILE A 134 -15.98 14.96 -6.68
C ILE A 134 -16.10 16.46 -6.38
N ASP A 135 -16.77 16.78 -5.27
CA ASP A 135 -16.92 18.16 -4.81
C ASP A 135 -15.57 18.85 -4.62
N GLU A 136 -15.45 20.08 -5.09
CA GLU A 136 -14.19 20.84 -5.09
C GLU A 136 -13.63 21.08 -3.69
N HIS A 137 -14.49 21.13 -2.67
CA HIS A 137 -14.05 21.24 -1.28
C HIS A 137 -13.21 20.03 -0.86
N TRP A 138 -13.66 18.82 -1.24
CA TRP A 138 -12.92 17.59 -0.96
C TRP A 138 -11.65 17.47 -1.78
N ILE A 139 -11.70 17.88 -3.06
CA ILE A 139 -10.50 17.90 -3.91
C ILE A 139 -9.41 18.75 -3.25
N ARG A 140 -9.72 19.98 -2.85
CA ARG A 140 -8.77 20.88 -2.19
C ARG A 140 -8.25 20.32 -0.86
N LYS A 141 -9.12 19.69 -0.07
CA LYS A 141 -8.71 19.09 1.21
C LYS A 141 -7.70 17.96 1.00
N ILE A 142 -7.96 17.09 0.04
CA ILE A 142 -7.09 15.95 -0.28
C ILE A 142 -5.77 16.43 -0.90
N GLU A 143 -5.82 17.32 -1.89
CA GLU A 143 -4.60 17.88 -2.51
C GLU A 143 -3.66 18.51 -1.49
N ARG A 144 -4.19 19.18 -0.48
CA ARG A 144 -3.37 19.78 0.59
C ARG A 144 -2.56 18.70 1.32
N VAL A 145 -3.17 17.57 1.62
CA VAL A 145 -2.48 16.45 2.32
C VAL A 145 -1.48 15.76 1.41
N LEU A 146 -1.85 15.53 0.15
CA LEU A 146 -0.96 14.85 -0.82
C LEU A 146 0.29 15.69 -1.18
N ASN A 147 0.27 17.00 -0.95
CA ASN A 147 1.38 17.92 -1.26
C ASN A 147 2.21 18.31 -0.03
N GLU A 148 1.91 17.79 1.16
CA GLU A 148 2.72 17.97 2.38
C GLU A 148 3.91 16.99 2.42
#